data_44947af19c27d14f14902e8203b3b861
#
_entry.id   44947af19c27d14f14902e8203b3b861
#
_cell.length_a   1.000
_cell.length_b   1.000
_cell.length_c   1.000
_cell.angle_alpha   90.00
_cell.angle_beta   90.00
_cell.angle_gamma   90.00
#
_symmetry.space_group_name_H-M   'P 1'
#
loop_
_entity.id
_entity.type
_entity.pdbx_description
1 polymer ?
#
loop_
_entity_poly.entity_id
_entity_poly.type
_entity_poly.pdbx_seq_one_letter_code
_entity_poly.pdbx_strand_id
1 'polypeptide(L)'
;MLDAARITQHASRMALVRILVDGYSLLHNWPELARGKARHSAAARDELVARLTLYQDASGTPITIFFDGAGAPPNVPKNDSTPHVEVLFSKAGQTADDLIERAAYRFQPYGEVLAVTDDYAERDTVIAMGGSATSCDIFIAMVEEALADLAEDVKHHNRSERNRYHRSR
;
A
#
# COMPACT_ATOMS: atom_id res chain seq x y z
N MET A 1 -43.03 2.98 -1.68
CA MET A 1 -42.10 3.11 -2.83
C MET A 1 -40.73 3.44 -2.30
N LEU A 2 -39.97 2.44 -1.93
CA LEU A 2 -38.63 2.58 -1.39
C LEU A 2 -37.60 2.25 -2.45
N ASP A 3 -37.00 3.30 -2.92
CA ASP A 3 -35.64 3.47 -3.44
C ASP A 3 -34.94 2.28 -4.10
N ALA A 4 -35.29 2.07 -5.37
CA ALA A 4 -34.47 1.29 -6.29
C ALA A 4 -33.08 1.91 -6.54
N ALA A 5 -32.86 3.15 -6.13
CA ALA A 5 -31.59 3.86 -6.30
C ALA A 5 -30.49 3.46 -5.30
N ARG A 6 -30.83 2.85 -4.17
CA ARG A 6 -29.83 2.36 -3.18
C ARG A 6 -29.29 0.97 -3.49
N ILE A 7 -29.96 0.20 -4.32
CA ILE A 7 -29.55 -1.17 -4.65
C ILE A 7 -28.51 -1.19 -5.78
N THR A 8 -28.44 -0.14 -6.59
CA THR A 8 -27.56 -0.09 -7.77
C THR A 8 -26.12 0.35 -7.45
N GLN A 9 -25.83 0.84 -6.24
CA GLN A 9 -24.48 1.22 -5.86
C GLN A 9 -23.64 0.07 -5.27
N HIS A 10 -24.22 -1.11 -5.09
CA HIS A 10 -23.47 -2.32 -4.69
C HIS A 10 -23.11 -3.21 -5.89
N ALA A 11 -23.50 -2.82 -7.09
CA ALA A 11 -23.15 -3.53 -8.29
C ALA A 11 -21.68 -3.24 -8.66
N SER A 12 -20.84 -4.21 -8.35
CA SER A 12 -19.54 -4.40 -8.98
C SER A 12 -18.45 -3.40 -8.65
N ARG A 13 -18.12 -3.18 -7.38
CA ARG A 13 -16.74 -2.88 -7.04
C ARG A 13 -15.95 -4.15 -7.35
N MET A 14 -15.27 -4.16 -8.49
CA MET A 14 -14.29 -5.21 -8.76
C MET A 14 -13.35 -5.28 -7.56
N ALA A 15 -13.07 -6.50 -7.08
CA ALA A 15 -12.17 -6.66 -5.94
C ALA A 15 -10.83 -6.00 -6.26
N LEU A 16 -10.29 -5.23 -5.32
CA LEU A 16 -8.98 -4.63 -5.43
C LEU A 16 -7.93 -5.74 -5.45
N VAL A 17 -7.23 -5.90 -6.56
CA VAL A 17 -6.28 -7.00 -6.75
C VAL A 17 -4.86 -6.64 -6.30
N ARG A 18 -4.51 -5.35 -6.31
CA ARG A 18 -3.19 -4.87 -5.90
C ARG A 18 -3.17 -3.38 -5.64
N ILE A 19 -2.34 -2.97 -4.70
CA ILE A 19 -2.00 -1.58 -4.46
C ILE A 19 -0.61 -1.32 -5.05
N LEU A 20 -0.48 -0.29 -5.86
CA LEU A 20 0.75 0.14 -6.52
C LEU A 20 1.22 1.45 -5.87
N VAL A 21 2.38 1.45 -5.25
CA VAL A 21 2.86 2.57 -4.43
C VAL A 21 4.12 3.17 -5.03
N ASP A 22 4.12 4.48 -5.27
CA ASP A 22 5.34 5.25 -5.47
C ASP A 22 6.03 5.46 -4.11
N GLY A 23 7.09 4.69 -3.86
CA GLY A 23 7.71 4.60 -2.55
C GLY A 23 8.33 5.92 -2.08
N TYR A 24 9.03 6.65 -2.95
CA TYR A 24 9.65 7.91 -2.55
C TYR A 24 8.64 9.05 -2.40
N SER A 25 7.60 9.07 -3.20
CA SER A 25 6.48 10.01 -3.01
C SER A 25 5.79 9.78 -1.68
N LEU A 26 5.57 8.52 -1.31
CA LEU A 26 4.97 8.18 -0.02
C LEU A 26 5.88 8.56 1.16
N LEU A 27 7.18 8.26 1.09
CA LEU A 27 8.16 8.66 2.11
C LEU A 27 8.26 10.19 2.24
N HIS A 28 8.17 10.91 1.12
CA HIS A 28 8.18 12.37 1.14
C HIS A 28 7.01 12.96 1.92
N ASN A 29 5.85 12.35 1.82
CA ASN A 29 4.62 12.81 2.47
C ASN A 29 4.39 12.20 3.86
N TRP A 30 5.31 11.38 4.34
CA TRP A 30 5.21 10.70 5.64
C TRP A 30 6.41 10.99 6.56
N PRO A 31 6.54 12.22 7.05
CA PRO A 31 7.72 12.64 7.81
C PRO A 31 7.89 11.92 9.16
N GLU A 32 6.82 11.37 9.73
CA GLU A 32 6.89 10.60 10.98
C GLU A 32 7.53 9.24 10.78
N LEU A 33 7.44 8.69 9.58
CA LEU A 33 8.14 7.49 9.20
C LEU A 33 9.61 7.83 8.90
N ALA A 34 10.53 7.02 9.35
CA ALA A 34 11.96 7.22 9.12
C ALA A 34 12.52 8.55 9.67
N ARG A 35 12.05 9.01 10.83
CA ARG A 35 12.58 10.18 11.52
C ARG A 35 14.10 10.10 11.70
N GLY A 36 14.80 11.20 11.36
CA GLY A 36 16.25 11.29 11.48
C GLY A 36 17.03 10.52 10.40
N LYS A 37 16.34 9.94 9.42
CA LYS A 37 16.94 9.23 8.29
C LYS A 37 16.79 10.04 7.00
N ALA A 38 17.76 9.94 6.10
CA ALA A 38 17.61 10.54 4.77
C ALA A 38 16.50 9.84 4.00
N ARG A 39 15.63 10.61 3.32
CA ARG A 39 14.43 10.11 2.61
C ARG A 39 14.73 9.03 1.57
N HIS A 40 15.88 9.09 0.93
CA HIS A 40 16.31 8.12 -0.08
C HIS A 40 17.25 7.03 0.48
N SER A 41 17.41 6.96 1.80
CA SER A 41 18.26 5.95 2.43
C SER A 41 17.62 4.56 2.41
N ALA A 42 18.46 3.53 2.45
CA ALA A 42 18.00 2.16 2.64
C ALA A 42 17.16 2.02 3.91
N ALA A 43 17.59 2.65 5.00
CA ALA A 43 16.88 2.61 6.28
C ALA A 43 15.47 3.21 6.20
N ALA A 44 15.26 4.29 5.43
CA ALA A 44 13.93 4.85 5.22
C ALA A 44 13.04 3.90 4.39
N ARG A 45 13.61 3.30 3.35
CA ARG A 45 12.88 2.28 2.55
C ARG A 45 12.47 1.09 3.39
N ASP A 46 13.37 0.57 4.23
CA ASP A 46 13.10 -0.57 5.10
C ASP A 46 11.94 -0.28 6.08
N GLU A 47 11.88 0.91 6.65
CA GLU A 47 10.75 1.31 7.50
C GLU A 47 9.44 1.39 6.72
N LEU A 48 9.45 1.91 5.50
CA LEU A 48 8.27 1.94 4.65
C LEU A 48 7.78 0.52 4.33
N VAL A 49 8.70 -0.35 3.92
CA VAL A 49 8.38 -1.76 3.62
C VAL A 49 7.80 -2.46 4.85
N ALA A 50 8.40 -2.28 6.03
CA ALA A 50 7.89 -2.85 7.27
C ALA A 50 6.48 -2.34 7.60
N ARG A 51 6.24 -1.04 7.46
CA ARG A 51 4.93 -0.43 7.72
C ARG A 51 3.86 -0.95 6.76
N LEU A 52 4.17 -1.02 5.48
CA LEU A 52 3.23 -1.52 4.47
C LEU A 52 3.02 -3.03 4.55
N THR A 53 3.99 -3.79 5.05
CA THR A 53 3.82 -5.21 5.35
C THR A 53 2.77 -5.42 6.44
N LEU A 54 2.83 -4.64 7.53
CA LEU A 54 1.78 -4.67 8.57
C LEU A 54 0.40 -4.31 8.02
N TYR A 55 0.34 -3.31 7.16
CA TYR A 55 -0.91 -2.92 6.50
C TYR A 55 -1.43 -4.02 5.58
N GLN A 56 -0.56 -4.67 4.82
CA GLN A 56 -0.93 -5.80 3.96
C GLN A 56 -1.48 -6.97 4.80
N ASP A 57 -0.86 -7.28 5.92
CA ASP A 57 -1.35 -8.31 6.84
C ASP A 57 -2.76 -7.98 7.38
N ALA A 58 -3.03 -6.70 7.65
CA ALA A 58 -4.34 -6.24 8.12
C ALA A 58 -5.40 -6.19 7.02
N SER A 59 -5.03 -5.78 5.80
CA SER A 59 -5.97 -5.55 4.69
C SER A 59 -6.19 -6.78 3.79
N GLY A 60 -5.20 -7.67 3.74
CA GLY A 60 -5.18 -8.82 2.83
C GLY A 60 -4.89 -8.48 1.36
N THR A 61 -4.70 -7.20 1.02
CA THR A 61 -4.46 -6.78 -0.37
C THR A 61 -2.96 -6.74 -0.67
N PRO A 62 -2.48 -7.45 -1.71
CA PRO A 62 -1.08 -7.41 -2.12
C PRO A 62 -0.64 -6.00 -2.52
N ILE A 63 0.61 -5.67 -2.19
CA ILE A 63 1.21 -4.35 -2.42
C ILE A 63 2.48 -4.50 -3.25
N THR A 64 2.67 -3.66 -4.24
CA THR A 64 3.96 -3.48 -4.92
C THR A 64 4.45 -2.06 -4.68
N ILE A 65 5.64 -1.92 -4.15
CA ILE A 65 6.30 -0.65 -3.88
C ILE A 65 7.37 -0.43 -4.94
N PHE A 66 7.26 0.67 -5.66
CA PHE A 66 8.20 1.06 -6.70
C PHE A 66 9.11 2.16 -6.20
N PHE A 67 10.40 1.97 -6.34
CA PHE A 67 11.40 3.00 -6.07
C PHE A 67 12.13 3.39 -7.35
N ASP A 68 12.38 4.67 -7.52
CA ASP A 68 13.23 5.14 -8.59
C ASP A 68 14.67 4.67 -8.34
N GLY A 69 15.23 3.92 -9.30
CA GLY A 69 16.52 3.23 -9.17
C GLY A 69 17.73 4.10 -9.43
N ALA A 70 17.55 5.38 -9.78
CA ALA A 70 18.65 6.34 -9.97
C ALA A 70 19.34 6.61 -8.62
N GLY A 71 20.28 5.75 -8.21
CA GLY A 71 20.98 5.81 -6.93
C GLY A 71 20.85 4.56 -6.07
N ALA A 72 20.17 3.53 -6.55
CA ALA A 72 20.19 2.23 -5.90
C ALA A 72 21.61 1.64 -5.96
N PRO A 73 22.22 1.21 -4.84
CA PRO A 73 23.49 0.52 -4.87
C PRO A 73 23.38 -0.73 -5.75
N PRO A 74 24.40 -1.07 -6.54
CA PRO A 74 24.35 -2.22 -7.47
C PRO A 74 24.15 -3.59 -6.81
N ASN A 75 24.15 -3.65 -5.48
CA ASN A 75 24.07 -4.88 -4.68
C ASN A 75 22.97 -4.83 -3.61
N VAL A 76 21.85 -4.14 -3.85
CA VAL A 76 20.70 -4.28 -2.92
C VAL A 76 20.20 -5.72 -3.04
N PRO A 77 20.21 -6.51 -1.95
CA PRO A 77 19.65 -7.85 -2.01
C PRO A 77 18.19 -7.77 -2.42
N LYS A 78 17.79 -8.56 -3.39
CA LYS A 78 16.40 -8.68 -3.86
C LYS A 78 15.48 -9.35 -2.82
N ASN A 79 15.91 -9.43 -1.55
CA ASN A 79 15.33 -10.29 -0.52
C ASN A 79 14.26 -9.63 0.35
N ASP A 80 13.94 -8.35 0.14
CA ASP A 80 12.90 -7.67 0.91
C ASP A 80 11.48 -7.91 0.37
N SER A 81 11.37 -8.58 -0.77
CA SER A 81 10.08 -8.92 -1.37
C SER A 81 9.53 -10.21 -0.79
N THR A 82 8.28 -10.14 -0.31
CA THR A 82 7.46 -11.32 -0.04
C THR A 82 6.44 -11.50 -1.16
N PRO A 83 5.73 -12.65 -1.27
CA PRO A 83 4.66 -12.82 -2.26
C PRO A 83 3.56 -11.77 -2.17
N HIS A 84 3.38 -11.15 -1.01
CA HIS A 84 2.30 -10.20 -0.73
C HIS A 84 2.77 -8.73 -0.73
N VAL A 85 4.05 -8.50 -0.49
CA VAL A 85 4.68 -7.16 -0.58
C VAL A 85 5.91 -7.27 -1.45
N GLU A 86 5.81 -6.74 -2.65
CA GLU A 86 6.89 -6.75 -3.64
C GLU A 86 7.58 -5.39 -3.68
N VAL A 87 8.88 -5.38 -3.73
CA VAL A 87 9.70 -4.16 -3.86
C VAL A 87 10.44 -4.19 -5.19
N LEU A 88 10.19 -3.20 -6.03
CA LEU A 88 10.80 -3.08 -7.36
C LEU A 88 11.52 -1.75 -7.50
N PHE A 89 12.67 -1.79 -8.16
CA PHE A 89 13.45 -0.60 -8.54
C PHE A 89 13.41 -0.40 -10.04
N SER A 90 13.21 0.85 -10.48
CA SER A 90 13.35 1.19 -11.89
C SER A 90 14.81 1.03 -12.34
N LYS A 91 15.00 0.72 -13.61
CA LYS A 91 16.31 0.65 -14.24
C LYS A 91 16.71 2.02 -14.80
N ALA A 92 17.96 2.17 -15.22
CA ALA A 92 18.40 3.36 -15.94
C ALA A 92 17.47 3.65 -17.14
N GLY A 93 17.01 4.90 -17.25
CA GLY A 93 16.07 5.34 -18.30
C GLY A 93 14.60 5.00 -18.03
N GLN A 94 14.27 4.41 -16.89
CA GLN A 94 12.90 4.19 -16.41
C GLN A 94 12.64 4.98 -15.14
N THR A 95 11.39 5.35 -14.92
CA THR A 95 10.93 5.96 -13.67
C THR A 95 10.03 5.00 -12.89
N ALA A 96 9.77 5.30 -11.62
CA ALA A 96 8.76 4.58 -10.85
C ALA A 96 7.38 4.68 -11.52
N ASP A 97 7.04 5.84 -12.08
CA ASP A 97 5.79 6.08 -12.82
C ASP A 97 5.63 5.12 -14.00
N ASP A 98 6.68 4.94 -14.80
CA ASP A 98 6.66 3.98 -15.93
C ASP A 98 6.36 2.54 -15.45
N LEU A 99 6.87 2.16 -14.29
CA LEU A 99 6.63 0.84 -13.72
C LEU A 99 5.21 0.69 -13.19
N ILE A 100 4.67 1.73 -12.56
CA ILE A 100 3.28 1.77 -12.06
C ILE A 100 2.30 1.66 -13.22
N GLU A 101 2.49 2.42 -14.29
CA GLU A 101 1.65 2.36 -15.49
C GLU A 101 1.67 0.96 -16.13
N ARG A 102 2.85 0.36 -16.27
CA ARG A 102 2.98 -1.02 -16.79
C ARG A 102 2.28 -2.04 -15.90
N ALA A 103 2.41 -1.89 -14.58
CA ALA A 103 1.75 -2.78 -13.63
C ALA A 103 0.23 -2.62 -13.70
N ALA A 104 -0.28 -1.40 -13.76
CA ALA A 104 -1.70 -1.13 -13.91
C ALA A 104 -2.28 -1.77 -15.17
N TYR A 105 -1.59 -1.65 -16.29
CA TYR A 105 -1.98 -2.30 -17.55
C TYR A 105 -1.98 -3.83 -17.42
N ARG A 106 -0.94 -4.41 -16.82
CA ARG A 106 -0.79 -5.86 -16.66
C ARG A 106 -1.85 -6.46 -15.75
N PHE A 107 -2.26 -5.76 -14.69
CA PHE A 107 -3.27 -6.25 -13.75
C PHE A 107 -4.71 -5.99 -14.20
N GLN A 108 -4.92 -5.14 -15.20
CA GLN A 108 -6.27 -4.78 -15.69
C GLN A 108 -7.19 -6.00 -15.94
N PRO A 109 -6.73 -7.12 -16.55
CA PRO A 109 -7.60 -8.27 -16.78
C PRO A 109 -8.04 -9.00 -15.50
N TYR A 110 -7.34 -8.78 -14.38
CA TYR A 110 -7.57 -9.51 -13.14
C TYR A 110 -8.43 -8.76 -12.12
N GLY A 111 -8.60 -7.45 -12.31
CA GLY A 111 -9.42 -6.63 -11.44
C GLY A 111 -8.89 -5.20 -11.31
N GLU A 112 -9.39 -4.50 -10.30
CA GLU A 112 -9.03 -3.12 -10.04
C GLU A 112 -7.70 -3.02 -9.29
N VAL A 113 -6.83 -2.10 -9.71
CA VAL A 113 -5.64 -1.68 -8.96
C VAL A 113 -5.88 -0.31 -8.34
N LEU A 114 -5.24 -0.06 -7.20
CA LEU A 114 -5.17 1.26 -6.57
C LEU A 114 -3.75 1.80 -6.72
N ALA A 115 -3.57 2.90 -7.43
CA ALA A 115 -2.31 3.62 -7.47
C ALA A 115 -2.23 4.68 -6.37
N VAL A 116 -1.12 4.71 -5.66
CA VAL A 116 -0.82 5.70 -4.62
C VAL A 116 0.26 6.62 -5.13
N THR A 117 -0.15 7.80 -5.55
CA THR A 117 0.74 8.83 -6.13
C THR A 117 0.12 10.21 -5.99
N ASP A 118 0.97 11.24 -5.92
CA ASP A 118 0.54 12.64 -5.96
C ASP A 118 0.63 13.24 -7.38
N ASP A 119 1.17 12.47 -8.35
CA ASP A 119 1.21 12.90 -9.74
C ASP A 119 -0.17 12.75 -10.41
N TYR A 120 -0.75 13.86 -10.82
CA TYR A 120 -2.07 13.88 -11.47
C TYR A 120 -2.07 13.18 -12.83
N ALA A 121 -1.00 13.28 -13.62
CA ALA A 121 -0.91 12.63 -14.92
C ALA A 121 -0.89 11.12 -14.77
N GLU A 122 -0.16 10.62 -13.78
CA GLU A 122 -0.12 9.19 -13.44
C GLU A 122 -1.49 8.69 -12.95
N ARG A 123 -2.17 9.46 -12.09
CA ARG A 123 -3.53 9.14 -11.64
C ARG A 123 -4.49 9.00 -12.81
N ASP A 124 -4.47 9.99 -13.71
CA ASP A 124 -5.36 9.99 -14.87
C ASP A 124 -5.10 8.79 -15.78
N THR A 125 -3.85 8.42 -15.97
CA THR A 125 -3.45 7.23 -16.74
C THR A 125 -3.99 5.95 -16.11
N VAL A 126 -3.83 5.76 -14.81
CA VAL A 126 -4.34 4.57 -14.11
C VAL A 126 -5.86 4.50 -14.15
N ILE A 127 -6.54 5.61 -13.94
CA ILE A 127 -8.01 5.69 -14.02
C ILE A 127 -8.49 5.37 -15.44
N ALA A 128 -7.81 5.86 -16.47
CA ALA A 128 -8.14 5.55 -17.86
C ALA A 128 -7.99 4.05 -18.19
N MET A 129 -7.14 3.33 -17.46
CA MET A 129 -6.97 1.88 -17.56
C MET A 129 -8.00 1.08 -16.74
N GLY A 130 -8.94 1.74 -16.07
CA GLY A 130 -9.96 1.08 -15.24
C GLY A 130 -9.54 0.85 -13.79
N GLY A 131 -8.39 1.37 -13.37
CA GLY A 131 -7.96 1.39 -11.97
C GLY A 131 -8.51 2.58 -11.19
N SER A 132 -8.16 2.66 -9.93
CA SER A 132 -8.38 3.82 -9.08
C SER A 132 -7.05 4.42 -8.61
N ALA A 133 -7.10 5.64 -8.15
CA ALA A 133 -5.92 6.36 -7.66
C ALA A 133 -6.25 7.17 -6.41
N THR A 134 -5.28 7.28 -5.53
CA THR A 134 -5.38 8.08 -4.30
C THR A 134 -4.11 8.89 -4.07
N SER A 135 -4.23 9.99 -3.33
CA SER A 135 -3.06 10.74 -2.88
C SER A 135 -2.27 9.99 -1.81
N CYS A 136 -1.01 10.35 -1.64
CA CYS A 136 -0.19 9.82 -0.57
C CYS A 136 -0.79 10.12 0.81
N ASP A 137 -1.27 11.33 1.06
CA ASP A 137 -1.86 11.71 2.35
C ASP A 137 -3.11 10.90 2.71
N ILE A 138 -4.00 10.66 1.76
CA ILE A 138 -5.19 9.83 1.97
C ILE A 138 -4.77 8.39 2.25
N PHE A 139 -3.82 7.86 1.50
CA PHE A 139 -3.35 6.49 1.72
C PHE A 139 -2.66 6.33 3.07
N ILE A 140 -1.84 7.29 3.51
CA ILE A 140 -1.23 7.31 4.84
C ILE A 140 -2.31 7.22 5.92
N ALA A 141 -3.37 8.03 5.82
CA ALA A 141 -4.48 7.99 6.76
C ALA A 141 -5.18 6.61 6.78
N MET A 142 -5.36 5.98 5.62
CA MET A 142 -5.91 4.62 5.52
C MET A 142 -5.04 3.59 6.24
N VAL A 143 -3.72 3.67 6.05
CA VAL A 143 -2.76 2.78 6.71
C VAL A 143 -2.78 2.98 8.23
N GLU A 144 -2.71 4.21 8.69
CA GLU A 144 -2.71 4.54 10.12
C GLU A 144 -4.00 4.10 10.82
N GLU A 145 -5.15 4.31 10.20
CA GLU A 145 -6.45 3.85 10.71
C GLU A 145 -6.50 2.32 10.81
N ALA A 146 -6.12 1.60 9.76
CA ALA A 146 -6.10 0.14 9.77
C ALA A 146 -5.17 -0.45 10.83
N LEU A 147 -4.00 0.15 11.05
CA LEU A 147 -3.04 -0.29 12.06
C LEU A 147 -3.51 0.05 13.49
N ALA A 148 -4.22 1.16 13.68
CA ALA A 148 -4.84 1.52 14.95
C ALA A 148 -5.95 0.52 15.31
N ASP A 149 -6.81 0.17 14.38
CA ASP A 149 -7.88 -0.82 14.56
C ASP A 149 -7.30 -2.20 14.91
N LEU A 150 -6.25 -2.64 14.21
CA LEU A 150 -5.56 -3.89 14.53
C LEU A 150 -4.98 -3.89 15.95
N ALA A 151 -4.39 -2.80 16.39
CA ALA A 151 -3.84 -2.65 17.73
C ALA A 151 -4.93 -2.75 18.82
N GLU A 152 -6.11 -2.18 18.60
CA GLU A 152 -7.25 -2.29 19.51
C GLU A 152 -7.81 -3.71 19.58
N ASP A 153 -7.93 -4.39 18.44
CA ASP A 153 -8.38 -5.80 18.37
C ASP A 153 -7.44 -6.73 19.15
N VAL A 154 -6.15 -6.56 19.02
CA VAL A 154 -5.14 -7.33 19.77
C VAL A 154 -5.26 -7.07 21.27
N LYS A 155 -5.44 -5.81 21.70
CA LYS A 155 -5.63 -5.49 23.12
C LYS A 155 -6.91 -6.13 23.69
N HIS A 156 -7.99 -6.07 22.92
CA HIS A 156 -9.26 -6.67 23.32
C HIS A 156 -9.16 -8.19 23.46
N HIS A 157 -8.54 -8.85 22.48
CA HIS A 157 -8.29 -10.28 22.51
C HIS A 157 -7.46 -10.71 23.73
N ASN A 158 -6.35 -10.05 23.98
CA ASN A 158 -5.46 -10.35 25.11
C ASN A 158 -6.16 -10.12 26.46
N ARG A 159 -7.06 -9.15 26.54
CA ARG A 159 -7.86 -8.91 27.77
C ARG A 159 -8.87 -10.05 27.98
N SER A 160 -9.55 -10.48 26.93
CA SER A 160 -10.54 -11.56 27.01
C SER A 160 -9.88 -12.91 27.38
N GLU A 161 -8.73 -13.21 26.82
CA GLU A 161 -7.95 -14.42 27.15
C GLU A 161 -7.49 -14.42 28.62
N ARG A 162 -7.00 -13.28 29.12
CA ARG A 162 -6.63 -13.14 30.53
C ARG A 162 -7.83 -13.38 31.45
N ASN A 163 -9.00 -12.83 31.15
CA ASN A 163 -10.21 -13.01 31.92
C ASN A 163 -10.72 -14.45 31.89
N ARG A 164 -10.56 -15.14 30.76
CA ARG A 164 -10.90 -16.56 30.63
C ARG A 164 -10.01 -17.43 31.51
N TYR A 165 -8.70 -17.17 31.52
CA TYR A 165 -7.74 -17.89 32.33
C TYR A 165 -7.97 -17.70 33.84
N HIS A 166 -8.36 -16.51 34.30
CA HIS A 166 -8.67 -16.24 35.70
C HIS A 166 -10.01 -16.85 36.16
N ARG A 167 -10.95 -17.14 35.26
CA ARG A 167 -12.22 -17.81 35.60
C ARG A 167 -12.10 -19.33 35.68
N SER A 168 -11.03 -19.90 35.19
CA SER A 168 -10.78 -21.36 35.14
C SER A 168 -9.98 -21.86 36.36
N ARG A 169 -9.72 -20.99 37.33
CA ARG A 169 -9.10 -21.32 38.64
C ARG A 169 -10.10 -21.04 39.74
#